data_52c6e67eabe93cc93f9fae59ac4ddbf6
#
_entry.id   52c6e67eabe93cc93f9fae59ac4ddbf6
#
_cell.length_a   1.000
_cell.length_b   1.000
_cell.length_c   1.000
_cell.angle_alpha   90.00
_cell.angle_beta   90.00
_cell.angle_gamma   90.00
#
_symmetry.space_group_name_H-M   'P 1'
#
loop_
_entity.id
_entity.type
_entity.pdbx_description
1 polymer ?
#
loop_
_entity_poly.entity_id
_entity_poly.type
_entity_poly.pdbx_seq_one_letter_code
_entity_poly.pdbx_strand_id
1 'polypeptide(L)'
;MEAWTEEDERICPRCLESHPPPIRSGCACRGEGAYGHIECLKARAGSFSPLGVSADGCKAWRQCSLCLQEFTGAARLALAELWWSQVETQGLESTERLAAESNLASALLGTERVGEAELMLRKLGEAQKCVLGSEHPDTLETAASLAMALTNQGKYAEAERIIRMMLGAHTRARGAEHPNTLKVASHLATPLAGQGKFAEAERISRAVLEAQTRILGPSHSDTFQTASRLAISLSCQGKSVDATTIDRNTLEAQVRVLGPEHPDTLKTAARMAIRMPLCPSNKGKHAEVEDVLQRALDKLDGTAHLFLSVSLATDADLQKHSGVDLVRFEDLPARLWKKICSLAAIKVRPD
;
A
#
# COMPACT_ATOMS: atom_id res chain seq x y z
N MET A 1 9.10 -18.63 35.49
CA MET A 1 10.25 -17.98 34.85
C MET A 1 9.84 -17.86 33.38
N GLU A 2 9.31 -16.70 33.02
CA GLU A 2 8.99 -16.38 31.63
C GLU A 2 10.32 -16.22 30.90
N ALA A 3 10.46 -16.90 29.77
CA ALA A 3 11.65 -16.82 28.94
C ALA A 3 11.77 -15.40 28.35
N TRP A 4 12.81 -14.68 28.73
CA TRP A 4 13.17 -13.40 28.15
C TRP A 4 13.45 -13.59 26.67
N THR A 5 12.77 -12.83 25.83
CA THR A 5 12.99 -12.83 24.38
C THR A 5 13.97 -11.73 24.03
N GLU A 6 14.69 -11.85 22.91
CA GLU A 6 15.61 -10.80 22.40
C GLU A 6 14.92 -9.43 22.19
N GLU A 7 13.60 -9.39 22.21
CA GLU A 7 12.80 -8.16 22.12
C GLU A 7 12.80 -7.34 23.39
N ASP A 8 13.02 -7.97 24.56
CA ASP A 8 12.98 -7.32 25.87
C ASP A 8 14.26 -6.51 26.19
N GLU A 9 15.34 -6.68 25.43
CA GLU A 9 16.61 -5.97 25.64
C GLU A 9 16.77 -4.69 24.78
N ARG A 10 15.78 -4.37 23.94
CA ARG A 10 15.88 -3.19 23.06
C ARG A 10 15.72 -1.89 23.82
N ILE A 11 16.62 -0.97 23.58
CA ILE A 11 16.63 0.35 24.23
C ILE A 11 16.15 1.39 23.24
N CYS A 12 15.28 2.28 23.70
CA CYS A 12 14.90 3.46 22.93
C CYS A 12 16.09 4.44 22.86
N PRO A 13 16.60 4.76 21.67
CA PRO A 13 17.79 5.63 21.53
C PRO A 13 17.52 7.09 21.95
N ARG A 14 16.30 7.41 22.38
CA ARG A 14 15.89 8.76 22.77
C ARG A 14 15.83 8.96 24.27
N CYS A 15 15.24 8.03 25.01
CA CYS A 15 15.16 8.10 26.48
C CYS A 15 16.15 7.14 27.15
N LEU A 16 16.79 6.25 26.39
CA LEU A 16 17.72 5.22 26.87
C LEU A 16 17.07 4.19 27.80
N GLU A 17 15.76 4.04 27.73
CA GLU A 17 14.98 3.07 28.50
C GLU A 17 14.49 1.91 27.64
N SER A 18 14.36 0.75 28.25
CA SER A 18 13.82 -0.47 27.60
C SER A 18 12.35 -0.70 27.88
N HIS A 19 11.76 -0.04 28.88
CA HIS A 19 10.35 -0.23 29.27
C HIS A 19 9.55 1.08 29.19
N PRO A 20 8.31 1.02 28.63
CA PRO A 20 7.74 -0.12 27.90
C PRO A 20 8.59 -0.45 26.68
N PRO A 21 8.56 -1.71 26.13
CA PRO A 21 9.44 -2.08 25.03
C PRO A 21 9.23 -1.14 23.80
N PRO A 22 10.32 -0.60 23.23
CA PRO A 22 10.23 0.32 22.10
C PRO A 22 9.73 -0.42 20.86
N ILE A 23 8.81 0.20 20.14
CA ILE A 23 8.26 -0.34 18.89
C ILE A 23 9.16 0.02 17.71
N ARG A 24 9.10 -0.78 16.65
CA ARG A 24 9.73 -0.44 15.39
C ARG A 24 8.98 0.73 14.73
N SER A 25 9.70 1.79 14.40
CA SER A 25 9.12 2.99 13.78
C SER A 25 8.68 2.78 12.33
N GLY A 26 9.07 1.65 11.72
CA GLY A 26 8.76 1.30 10.34
C GLY A 26 9.49 2.15 9.30
N CYS A 27 10.43 3.00 9.70
CA CYS A 27 11.29 3.72 8.76
C CYS A 27 12.49 2.87 8.33
N ALA A 28 13.32 3.38 7.40
CA ALA A 28 14.48 2.65 6.88
C ALA A 28 15.70 2.63 7.79
N CYS A 29 15.64 3.22 8.99
CA CYS A 29 16.72 3.16 9.94
C CYS A 29 17.05 1.71 10.32
N ARG A 30 18.34 1.42 10.50
CA ARG A 30 18.82 0.09 10.90
C ARG A 30 19.30 0.12 12.36
N GLY A 31 19.37 -1.06 12.98
CA GLY A 31 19.78 -1.21 14.37
C GLY A 31 18.84 -0.47 15.33
N GLU A 32 19.40 0.06 16.40
CA GLU A 32 18.66 0.77 17.45
C GLU A 32 17.88 2.00 16.93
N GLY A 33 18.38 2.67 15.89
CA GLY A 33 17.71 3.82 15.27
C GLY A 33 16.34 3.51 14.66
N ALA A 34 16.01 2.24 14.42
CA ALA A 34 14.72 1.80 13.91
C ALA A 34 13.65 1.70 15.00
N TYR A 35 13.99 1.80 16.26
CA TYR A 35 13.10 1.61 17.40
C TYR A 35 12.86 2.92 18.16
N GLY A 36 11.76 3.00 18.87
CA GLY A 36 11.45 4.11 19.75
C GLY A 36 10.11 3.92 20.46
N HIS A 37 9.98 4.49 21.64
CA HIS A 37 8.69 4.55 22.30
C HIS A 37 7.78 5.52 21.53
N ILE A 38 6.49 5.21 21.45
CA ILE A 38 5.51 6.10 20.83
C ILE A 38 5.56 7.49 21.47
N GLU A 39 5.66 7.56 22.80
CA GLU A 39 5.74 8.83 23.53
C GLU A 39 7.00 9.64 23.20
N CYS A 40 8.14 8.99 23.00
CA CYS A 40 9.36 9.66 22.56
C CYS A 40 9.28 10.18 21.13
N LEU A 41 8.57 9.47 20.26
CA LEU A 41 8.28 9.91 18.89
C LEU A 41 7.32 11.10 18.90
N LYS A 42 6.28 11.04 19.74
CA LYS A 42 5.29 12.12 19.96
C LYS A 42 5.94 13.38 20.49
N ALA A 43 6.73 13.29 21.58
CA ALA A 43 7.42 14.42 22.17
C ALA A 43 8.31 15.15 21.16
N ARG A 44 8.98 14.39 20.28
CA ARG A 44 9.79 14.97 19.23
C ARG A 44 8.95 15.67 18.15
N ALA A 45 7.89 15.03 17.66
CA ALA A 45 7.02 15.62 16.65
C ALA A 45 6.38 16.92 17.18
N GLY A 46 5.89 16.91 18.41
CA GLY A 46 5.31 18.08 19.09
C GLY A 46 6.29 19.23 19.33
N SER A 47 7.60 18.95 19.49
CA SER A 47 8.61 20.00 19.66
C SER A 47 8.88 20.82 18.40
N PHE A 48 8.49 20.32 17.22
CA PHE A 48 8.65 21.01 15.94
C PHE A 48 7.43 21.82 15.50
N SER A 49 6.32 21.74 16.21
CA SER A 49 5.06 22.42 15.82
C SER A 49 4.45 23.23 16.97
N PRO A 50 5.12 24.26 17.53
CA PRO A 50 4.42 25.06 18.50
C PRO A 50 3.54 26.17 17.93
N LEU A 51 3.71 26.70 16.74
CA LEU A 51 2.94 27.88 16.25
C LEU A 51 3.26 28.29 14.79
N GLY A 52 3.39 27.40 13.88
CA GLY A 52 3.59 27.84 12.49
C GLY A 52 3.56 26.69 11.49
N VAL A 53 2.58 26.75 10.58
CA VAL A 53 2.46 25.84 9.44
C VAL A 53 3.62 26.10 8.48
N SER A 54 4.82 25.68 8.84
CA SER A 54 5.84 25.45 7.86
C SER A 54 5.64 24.04 7.28
N ALA A 55 5.83 23.85 5.99
CA ALA A 55 5.81 22.54 5.36
C ALA A 55 6.70 21.50 6.09
N ASP A 56 7.69 21.98 6.83
CA ASP A 56 8.61 21.18 7.64
C ASP A 56 7.99 20.69 8.96
N GLY A 57 7.10 21.48 9.61
CA GLY A 57 6.38 21.06 10.82
C GLY A 57 5.49 19.85 10.57
N CYS A 58 4.79 19.83 9.44
CA CYS A 58 3.94 18.69 9.06
C CYS A 58 4.75 17.40 8.78
N LYS A 59 5.97 17.52 8.31
CA LYS A 59 6.85 16.38 8.03
C LYS A 59 7.25 15.63 9.30
N ALA A 60 7.41 16.34 10.43
CA ALA A 60 7.81 15.72 11.69
C ALA A 60 6.81 14.66 12.20
N TRP A 61 5.53 14.80 11.85
CA TRP A 61 4.46 13.85 12.18
C TRP A 61 4.40 12.62 11.24
N ARG A 62 5.05 12.72 10.10
CA ARG A 62 4.99 11.70 9.04
C ARG A 62 6.32 11.00 8.81
N GLN A 63 7.44 11.68 9.00
CA GLN A 63 8.76 11.23 8.55
C GLN A 63 9.76 11.12 9.69
N CYS A 64 10.60 10.10 9.59
CA CYS A 64 11.76 9.95 10.45
C CYS A 64 12.80 11.03 10.11
N SER A 65 13.24 11.78 11.11
CA SER A 65 14.24 12.84 10.91
C SER A 65 15.65 12.35 10.60
N LEU A 66 15.93 11.05 10.77
CA LEU A 66 17.24 10.48 10.50
C LEU A 66 17.35 9.99 9.04
N CYS A 67 16.37 9.27 8.56
CA CYS A 67 16.38 8.69 7.22
C CYS A 67 15.39 9.36 6.25
N LEU A 68 14.59 10.33 6.71
CA LEU A 68 13.60 11.09 5.94
C LEU A 68 12.50 10.24 5.31
N GLN A 69 12.39 8.97 5.68
CA GLN A 69 11.31 8.10 5.23
C GLN A 69 10.10 8.18 6.16
N GLU A 70 8.93 7.94 5.59
CA GLU A 70 7.69 7.94 6.37
C GLU A 70 7.68 6.83 7.40
N PHE A 71 7.09 7.12 8.57
CA PHE A 71 6.75 6.10 9.54
C PHE A 71 5.68 5.16 8.97
N THR A 72 5.68 3.91 9.39
CA THR A 72 4.68 2.92 8.98
C THR A 72 4.06 2.22 10.19
N GLY A 73 3.00 1.46 9.98
CA GLY A 73 2.37 0.65 11.02
C GLY A 73 1.88 1.46 12.22
N ALA A 74 2.04 0.90 13.42
CA ALA A 74 1.54 1.47 14.68
C ALA A 74 2.11 2.86 15.00
N ALA A 75 3.37 3.11 14.67
CA ALA A 75 4.00 4.41 14.90
C ALA A 75 3.34 5.51 14.05
N ARG A 76 3.05 5.23 12.77
CA ARG A 76 2.37 6.16 11.88
C ARG A 76 0.98 6.51 12.40
N LEU A 77 0.20 5.50 12.79
CA LEU A 77 -1.16 5.72 13.29
C LEU A 77 -1.14 6.53 14.58
N ALA A 78 -0.33 6.14 15.56
CA ALA A 78 -0.26 6.83 16.85
C ALA A 78 0.18 8.31 16.74
N LEU A 79 1.12 8.61 15.83
CA LEU A 79 1.53 9.99 15.56
C LEU A 79 0.43 10.77 14.85
N ALA A 80 -0.29 10.16 13.92
CA ALA A 80 -1.40 10.79 13.21
C ALA A 80 -2.59 11.09 14.15
N GLU A 81 -2.95 10.16 15.02
CA GLU A 81 -4.01 10.34 16.03
C GLU A 81 -3.65 11.46 17.03
N LEU A 82 -2.40 11.50 17.47
CA LEU A 82 -1.95 12.58 18.35
C LEU A 82 -2.00 13.93 17.65
N TRP A 83 -1.47 14.05 16.45
CA TRP A 83 -1.51 15.31 15.72
C TRP A 83 -2.96 15.78 15.52
N TRP A 84 -3.84 14.88 15.11
CA TRP A 84 -5.26 15.18 15.00
C TRP A 84 -5.86 15.70 16.31
N SER A 85 -5.63 15.03 17.44
CA SER A 85 -6.16 15.44 18.74
C SER A 85 -5.73 16.85 19.19
N GLN A 86 -4.60 17.34 18.68
CA GLN A 86 -4.13 18.71 18.98
C GLN A 86 -4.84 19.79 18.16
N VAL A 87 -5.36 19.41 16.97
CA VAL A 87 -5.89 20.40 16.01
C VAL A 87 -7.38 20.22 15.71
N GLU A 88 -8.02 19.15 16.18
CA GLU A 88 -9.44 18.83 15.84
C GLU A 88 -10.43 19.92 16.23
N THR A 89 -10.11 20.74 17.24
CA THR A 89 -10.93 21.86 17.70
C THR A 89 -10.72 23.15 16.89
N GLN A 90 -9.71 23.19 16.01
CA GLN A 90 -9.48 24.34 15.14
C GLN A 90 -10.60 24.46 14.09
N GLY A 91 -10.77 25.66 13.54
CA GLY A 91 -11.76 25.93 12.48
C GLY A 91 -11.53 25.06 11.22
N LEU A 92 -12.61 24.79 10.50
CA LEU A 92 -12.58 23.98 9.26
C LEU A 92 -11.68 24.57 8.16
N GLU A 93 -11.34 25.87 8.27
CA GLU A 93 -10.47 26.57 7.32
C GLU A 93 -8.99 26.46 7.68
N SER A 94 -8.66 25.87 8.84
CA SER A 94 -7.29 25.69 9.27
C SER A 94 -6.57 24.69 8.35
N THR A 95 -5.53 25.15 7.69
CA THR A 95 -4.69 24.30 6.82
C THR A 95 -4.00 23.20 7.61
N GLU A 96 -3.63 23.47 8.87
CA GLU A 96 -3.03 22.49 9.77
C GLU A 96 -4.03 21.39 10.13
N ARG A 97 -5.27 21.74 10.44
CA ARG A 97 -6.33 20.78 10.69
C ARG A 97 -6.59 19.90 9.47
N LEU A 98 -6.74 20.51 8.29
CA LEU A 98 -6.95 19.77 7.03
C LEU A 98 -5.78 18.80 6.74
N ALA A 99 -4.54 19.22 7.00
CA ALA A 99 -3.36 18.39 6.84
C ALA A 99 -3.31 17.23 7.85
N ALA A 100 -3.64 17.47 9.10
CA ALA A 100 -3.67 16.43 10.15
C ALA A 100 -4.79 15.42 9.89
N GLU A 101 -5.97 15.88 9.45
CA GLU A 101 -7.10 15.01 9.08
C GLU A 101 -6.75 14.11 7.89
N SER A 102 -6.11 14.68 6.85
CA SER A 102 -5.61 13.92 5.70
C SER A 102 -4.57 12.87 6.11
N ASN A 103 -3.65 13.24 7.01
CA ASN A 103 -2.63 12.33 7.51
C ASN A 103 -3.24 11.17 8.31
N LEU A 104 -4.19 11.45 9.20
CA LEU A 104 -4.89 10.43 9.99
C LEU A 104 -5.70 9.51 9.11
N ALA A 105 -6.49 10.04 8.18
CA ALA A 105 -7.26 9.25 7.24
C ALA A 105 -6.35 8.32 6.40
N SER A 106 -5.20 8.83 5.94
CA SER A 106 -4.20 8.03 5.21
C SER A 106 -3.56 6.94 6.08
N ALA A 107 -3.34 7.19 7.37
CA ALA A 107 -2.82 6.18 8.30
C ALA A 107 -3.86 5.08 8.57
N LEU A 108 -5.13 5.44 8.69
CA LEU A 108 -6.24 4.50 8.89
C LEU A 108 -6.47 3.56 7.70
N LEU A 109 -6.14 3.97 6.47
CA LEU A 109 -6.26 3.13 5.27
C LEU A 109 -5.42 1.84 5.34
N GLY A 110 -4.33 1.85 6.11
CA GLY A 110 -3.47 0.68 6.35
C GLY A 110 -3.93 -0.21 7.51
N THR A 111 -5.11 0.02 8.07
CA THR A 111 -5.67 -0.70 9.21
C THR A 111 -7.03 -1.31 8.87
N GLU A 112 -7.62 -2.06 9.81
CA GLU A 112 -9.00 -2.55 9.69
C GLU A 112 -10.06 -1.42 9.80
N ARG A 113 -9.64 -0.18 10.16
CA ARG A 113 -10.52 0.99 10.35
C ARG A 113 -10.79 1.76 9.05
N VAL A 114 -10.80 1.07 7.90
CA VAL A 114 -11.01 1.70 6.57
C VAL A 114 -12.35 2.44 6.47
N GLY A 115 -13.39 1.99 7.20
CA GLY A 115 -14.68 2.68 7.23
C GLY A 115 -14.61 4.06 7.88
N GLU A 116 -13.79 4.23 8.93
CA GLU A 116 -13.56 5.54 9.55
C GLU A 116 -12.78 6.45 8.59
N ALA A 117 -11.75 5.91 7.94
CA ALA A 117 -10.98 6.64 6.93
C ALA A 117 -11.90 7.18 5.82
N GLU A 118 -12.83 6.36 5.33
CA GLU A 118 -13.80 6.79 4.30
C GLU A 118 -14.64 7.98 4.77
N LEU A 119 -15.21 7.90 5.98
CA LEU A 119 -16.04 8.99 6.52
C LEU A 119 -15.24 10.30 6.69
N MET A 120 -14.01 10.20 7.18
CA MET A 120 -13.11 11.35 7.30
C MET A 120 -12.78 11.94 5.93
N LEU A 121 -12.39 11.10 4.96
CA LEU A 121 -12.01 11.55 3.62
C LEU A 121 -13.17 12.18 2.86
N ARG A 122 -14.41 11.74 3.07
CA ARG A 122 -15.59 12.39 2.50
C ARG A 122 -15.76 13.81 3.05
N LYS A 123 -15.73 13.97 4.37
CA LYS A 123 -15.86 15.28 5.03
C LYS A 123 -14.72 16.23 4.63
N LEU A 124 -13.49 15.73 4.68
CA LEU A 124 -12.30 16.47 4.29
C LEU A 124 -12.36 16.92 2.82
N GLY A 125 -12.77 16.01 1.92
CA GLY A 125 -12.89 16.33 0.49
C GLY A 125 -13.90 17.41 0.20
N GLU A 126 -15.05 17.43 0.91
CA GLU A 126 -16.04 18.51 0.76
C GLU A 126 -15.53 19.84 1.34
N ALA A 127 -14.85 19.82 2.50
CA ALA A 127 -14.23 21.01 3.07
C ALA A 127 -13.15 21.60 2.14
N GLN A 128 -12.26 20.76 1.62
CA GLN A 128 -11.21 21.19 0.69
C GLN A 128 -11.77 21.72 -0.62
N LYS A 129 -12.83 21.14 -1.17
CA LYS A 129 -13.49 21.67 -2.36
C LYS A 129 -14.02 23.09 -2.14
N CYS A 130 -14.57 23.36 -0.97
CA CYS A 130 -15.09 24.69 -0.62
C CYS A 130 -13.96 25.71 -0.43
N VAL A 131 -12.87 25.32 0.25
CA VAL A 131 -11.78 26.23 0.62
C VAL A 131 -10.74 26.40 -0.48
N LEU A 132 -10.33 25.28 -1.11
CA LEU A 132 -9.22 25.23 -2.07
C LEU A 132 -9.68 25.07 -3.52
N GLY A 133 -10.88 24.58 -3.73
CA GLY A 133 -11.42 24.22 -5.04
C GLY A 133 -11.23 22.74 -5.41
N SER A 134 -12.03 22.28 -6.38
CA SER A 134 -12.10 20.87 -6.79
C SER A 134 -10.85 20.34 -7.51
N GLU A 135 -10.03 21.20 -8.09
CA GLU A 135 -8.83 20.85 -8.84
C GLU A 135 -7.54 21.13 -8.06
N HIS A 136 -7.66 21.58 -6.80
CA HIS A 136 -6.48 21.81 -5.96
C HIS A 136 -5.74 20.48 -5.69
N PRO A 137 -4.40 20.46 -5.67
CA PRO A 137 -3.62 19.24 -5.44
C PRO A 137 -4.05 18.48 -4.20
N ASP A 138 -4.28 19.14 -3.07
CA ASP A 138 -4.68 18.48 -1.82
C ASP A 138 -6.09 17.89 -1.92
N THR A 139 -7.02 18.54 -2.61
CA THR A 139 -8.36 18.01 -2.88
C THR A 139 -8.28 16.75 -3.74
N LEU A 140 -7.41 16.74 -4.75
CA LEU A 140 -7.18 15.56 -5.60
C LEU A 140 -6.47 14.43 -4.84
N GLU A 141 -5.53 14.74 -3.94
CA GLU A 141 -4.89 13.74 -3.07
C GLU A 141 -5.90 13.08 -2.12
N THR A 142 -6.77 13.88 -1.51
CA THR A 142 -7.88 13.36 -0.69
C THR A 142 -8.84 12.50 -1.50
N ALA A 143 -9.16 12.90 -2.73
CA ALA A 143 -9.98 12.08 -3.64
C ALA A 143 -9.30 10.75 -4.00
N ALA A 144 -7.98 10.74 -4.18
CA ALA A 144 -7.21 9.51 -4.41
C ALA A 144 -7.27 8.57 -3.21
N SER A 145 -7.11 9.10 -2.00
CA SER A 145 -7.21 8.35 -0.76
C SER A 145 -8.62 7.78 -0.55
N LEU A 146 -9.66 8.57 -0.86
CA LEU A 146 -11.05 8.11 -0.82
C LEU A 146 -11.32 6.99 -1.84
N ALA A 147 -10.83 7.13 -3.07
CA ALA A 147 -10.96 6.07 -4.08
C ALA A 147 -10.26 4.77 -3.65
N MET A 148 -9.13 4.87 -2.96
CA MET A 148 -8.45 3.70 -2.38
C MET A 148 -9.26 3.07 -1.25
N ALA A 149 -9.81 3.88 -0.31
CA ALA A 149 -10.69 3.39 0.75
C ALA A 149 -11.90 2.63 0.20
N LEU A 150 -12.54 3.19 -0.82
CA LEU A 150 -13.71 2.59 -1.50
C LEU A 150 -13.34 1.30 -2.22
N THR A 151 -12.18 1.27 -2.87
CA THR A 151 -11.67 0.07 -3.54
C THR A 151 -11.44 -1.06 -2.54
N ASN A 152 -10.82 -0.77 -1.39
CA ASN A 152 -10.58 -1.73 -0.32
C ASN A 152 -11.89 -2.28 0.31
N GLN A 153 -12.96 -1.51 0.23
CA GLN A 153 -14.29 -1.92 0.71
C GLN A 153 -15.15 -2.59 -0.38
N GLY A 154 -14.62 -2.79 -1.59
CA GLY A 154 -15.38 -3.36 -2.71
C GLY A 154 -16.40 -2.40 -3.35
N LYS A 155 -16.40 -1.09 -2.99
CA LYS A 155 -17.26 -0.06 -3.58
C LYS A 155 -16.71 0.43 -4.92
N TYR A 156 -16.48 -0.50 -5.85
CA TYR A 156 -15.71 -0.27 -7.09
C TYR A 156 -16.32 0.76 -8.03
N ALA A 157 -17.65 0.80 -8.16
CA ALA A 157 -18.31 1.75 -9.07
C ALA A 157 -18.11 3.21 -8.63
N GLU A 158 -18.13 3.45 -7.31
CA GLU A 158 -17.87 4.79 -6.77
C GLU A 158 -16.40 5.18 -6.89
N ALA A 159 -15.49 4.24 -6.59
CA ALA A 159 -14.06 4.43 -6.79
C ALA A 159 -13.72 4.78 -8.25
N GLU A 160 -14.28 4.06 -9.22
CA GLU A 160 -14.13 4.34 -10.65
C GLU A 160 -14.55 5.77 -10.98
N ARG A 161 -15.74 6.20 -10.51
CA ARG A 161 -16.25 7.54 -10.77
C ARG A 161 -15.29 8.63 -10.26
N ILE A 162 -14.76 8.47 -9.05
CA ILE A 162 -13.81 9.42 -8.46
C ILE A 162 -12.51 9.46 -9.27
N ILE A 163 -11.95 8.30 -9.62
CA ILE A 163 -10.70 8.23 -10.40
C ILE A 163 -10.88 8.84 -11.79
N ARG A 164 -12.01 8.63 -12.46
CA ARG A 164 -12.30 9.28 -13.75
C ARG A 164 -12.39 10.80 -13.64
N MET A 165 -13.00 11.31 -12.58
CA MET A 165 -13.05 12.75 -12.30
C MET A 165 -11.63 13.31 -12.12
N MET A 166 -10.81 12.66 -11.29
CA MET A 166 -9.40 13.04 -11.08
C MET A 166 -8.60 12.99 -12.39
N LEU A 167 -8.79 11.94 -13.19
CA LEU A 167 -8.12 11.80 -14.48
C LEU A 167 -8.44 12.95 -15.42
N GLY A 168 -9.71 13.38 -15.47
CA GLY A 168 -10.14 14.55 -16.22
C GLY A 168 -9.44 15.84 -15.75
N ALA A 169 -9.35 16.07 -14.45
CA ALA A 169 -8.66 17.23 -13.88
C ALA A 169 -7.16 17.21 -14.20
N HIS A 170 -6.47 16.08 -13.98
CA HIS A 170 -5.05 15.95 -14.31
C HIS A 170 -4.78 16.10 -15.81
N THR A 171 -5.65 15.56 -16.66
CA THR A 171 -5.50 15.69 -18.12
C THR A 171 -5.63 17.14 -18.57
N ARG A 172 -6.59 17.89 -18.01
CA ARG A 172 -6.73 19.34 -18.34
C ARG A 172 -5.54 20.16 -17.87
N ALA A 173 -5.05 19.87 -16.66
CA ALA A 173 -3.97 20.67 -16.05
C ALA A 173 -2.58 20.37 -16.63
N ARG A 174 -2.29 19.11 -16.98
CA ARG A 174 -0.92 18.65 -17.27
C ARG A 174 -0.79 17.84 -18.57
N GLY A 175 -1.90 17.51 -19.22
CA GLY A 175 -1.91 16.64 -20.40
C GLY A 175 -1.99 15.14 -20.07
N ALA A 176 -2.38 14.36 -21.07
CA ALA A 176 -2.65 12.92 -20.93
C ALA A 176 -1.38 12.09 -20.64
N GLU A 177 -0.24 12.51 -21.13
CA GLU A 177 1.04 11.79 -20.99
C GLU A 177 1.88 12.24 -19.78
N HIS A 178 1.39 13.19 -18.99
CA HIS A 178 2.12 13.59 -17.79
C HIS A 178 2.20 12.43 -16.79
N PRO A 179 3.35 12.20 -16.12
CA PRO A 179 3.53 11.07 -15.16
C PRO A 179 2.41 10.92 -14.15
N ASN A 180 1.97 12.01 -13.52
CA ASN A 180 0.87 11.98 -12.56
C ASN A 180 -0.47 11.61 -13.21
N THR A 181 -0.74 12.05 -14.44
CA THR A 181 -1.96 11.67 -15.19
C THR A 181 -1.96 10.17 -15.48
N LEU A 182 -0.82 9.64 -15.94
CA LEU A 182 -0.64 8.21 -16.18
C LEU A 182 -0.78 7.40 -14.89
N LYS A 183 -0.24 7.89 -13.78
CA LYS A 183 -0.41 7.26 -12.46
C LYS A 183 -1.89 7.16 -12.08
N VAL A 184 -2.64 8.25 -12.19
CA VAL A 184 -4.10 8.25 -11.92
C VAL A 184 -4.83 7.32 -12.88
N ALA A 185 -4.51 7.32 -14.16
CA ALA A 185 -5.10 6.42 -15.14
C ALA A 185 -4.88 4.95 -14.79
N SER A 186 -3.68 4.59 -14.30
CA SER A 186 -3.38 3.23 -13.87
C SER A 186 -4.25 2.75 -12.71
N HIS A 187 -4.72 3.65 -11.85
CA HIS A 187 -5.57 3.30 -10.72
C HIS A 187 -6.98 2.84 -11.13
N LEU A 188 -7.42 3.10 -12.36
CA LEU A 188 -8.70 2.58 -12.88
C LEU A 188 -8.73 1.07 -13.01
N ALA A 189 -7.59 0.42 -13.19
CA ALA A 189 -7.54 -1.00 -13.45
C ALA A 189 -8.16 -1.84 -12.33
N THR A 190 -7.90 -1.52 -11.05
CA THR A 190 -8.39 -2.28 -9.90
C THR A 190 -9.92 -2.19 -9.76
N PRO A 191 -10.56 -1.01 -9.71
CA PRO A 191 -12.01 -0.94 -9.60
C PRO A 191 -12.74 -1.47 -10.85
N LEU A 192 -12.15 -1.37 -12.04
CA LEU A 192 -12.72 -2.00 -13.25
C LEU A 192 -12.67 -3.52 -13.16
N ALA A 193 -11.55 -4.08 -12.71
CA ALA A 193 -11.45 -5.52 -12.49
C ALA A 193 -12.43 -5.99 -11.42
N GLY A 194 -12.60 -5.25 -10.32
CA GLY A 194 -13.59 -5.54 -9.28
C GLY A 194 -15.04 -5.51 -9.74
N GLN A 195 -15.33 -4.81 -10.83
CA GLN A 195 -16.64 -4.80 -11.50
C GLN A 195 -16.77 -5.88 -12.59
N GLY A 196 -15.77 -6.73 -12.79
CA GLY A 196 -15.73 -7.71 -13.87
C GLY A 196 -15.41 -7.12 -15.25
N LYS A 197 -15.08 -5.83 -15.36
CA LYS A 197 -14.72 -5.15 -16.61
C LYS A 197 -13.24 -5.42 -16.99
N PHE A 198 -12.85 -6.68 -17.03
CA PHE A 198 -11.45 -7.10 -17.17
C PHE A 198 -10.81 -6.65 -18.48
N ALA A 199 -11.55 -6.70 -19.59
CA ALA A 199 -11.04 -6.27 -20.90
C ALA A 199 -10.74 -4.76 -20.95
N GLU A 200 -11.56 -3.94 -20.29
CA GLU A 200 -11.32 -2.50 -20.18
C GLU A 200 -10.12 -2.22 -19.27
N ALA A 201 -10.01 -2.91 -18.13
CA ALA A 201 -8.88 -2.83 -17.22
C ALA A 201 -7.56 -3.21 -17.92
N GLU A 202 -7.55 -4.29 -18.71
CA GLU A 202 -6.41 -4.69 -19.53
C GLU A 202 -6.03 -3.61 -20.54
N ARG A 203 -6.99 -3.10 -21.31
CA ARG A 203 -6.75 -2.09 -22.34
C ARG A 203 -6.11 -0.82 -21.75
N ILE A 204 -6.66 -0.34 -20.64
CA ILE A 204 -6.14 0.86 -19.95
C ILE A 204 -4.73 0.57 -19.41
N SER A 205 -4.53 -0.56 -18.73
CA SER A 205 -3.24 -0.91 -18.15
C SER A 205 -2.14 -1.07 -19.20
N ARG A 206 -2.44 -1.65 -20.38
CA ARG A 206 -1.48 -1.77 -21.50
C ARG A 206 -1.07 -0.41 -22.03
N ALA A 207 -2.05 0.46 -22.32
CA ALA A 207 -1.78 1.79 -22.84
C ALA A 207 -0.96 2.64 -21.85
N VAL A 208 -1.30 2.58 -20.56
CA VAL A 208 -0.56 3.30 -19.50
C VAL A 208 0.85 2.71 -19.32
N LEU A 209 1.00 1.39 -19.33
CA LEU A 209 2.28 0.71 -19.20
C LEU A 209 3.24 1.07 -20.33
N GLU A 210 2.75 1.12 -21.57
CA GLU A 210 3.52 1.54 -22.73
C GLU A 210 4.00 2.99 -22.59
N ALA A 211 3.09 3.91 -22.25
CA ALA A 211 3.42 5.31 -22.04
C ALA A 211 4.42 5.52 -20.88
N GLN A 212 4.20 4.85 -19.74
CA GLN A 212 5.12 4.92 -18.58
C GLN A 212 6.49 4.33 -18.92
N THR A 213 6.55 3.21 -19.63
CA THR A 213 7.83 2.62 -20.05
C THR A 213 8.62 3.57 -20.95
N ARG A 214 7.94 4.29 -21.85
CA ARG A 214 8.55 5.28 -22.73
C ARG A 214 9.03 6.53 -21.99
N ILE A 215 8.26 7.03 -21.02
CA ILE A 215 8.48 8.32 -20.35
C ILE A 215 9.34 8.19 -19.11
N LEU A 216 9.05 7.19 -18.26
CA LEU A 216 9.69 6.99 -16.95
C LEU A 216 10.75 5.89 -16.98
N GLY A 217 10.69 5.03 -18.01
CA GLY A 217 11.52 3.85 -18.11
C GLY A 217 10.90 2.60 -17.50
N PRO A 218 11.41 1.41 -17.90
CA PRO A 218 10.88 0.12 -17.47
C PRO A 218 11.14 -0.20 -15.98
N SER A 219 12.06 0.52 -15.36
CA SER A 219 12.48 0.30 -13.96
C SER A 219 11.86 1.28 -12.96
N HIS A 220 10.94 2.14 -13.40
CA HIS A 220 10.28 3.09 -12.51
C HIS A 220 9.21 2.42 -11.66
N SER A 221 9.02 2.87 -10.40
CA SER A 221 8.05 2.29 -9.47
C SER A 221 6.61 2.28 -10.01
N ASP A 222 6.18 3.36 -10.65
CA ASP A 222 4.84 3.45 -11.25
C ASP A 222 4.68 2.47 -12.43
N THR A 223 5.74 2.24 -13.21
CA THR A 223 5.75 1.23 -14.29
C THR A 223 5.57 -0.18 -13.71
N PHE A 224 6.26 -0.50 -12.61
CA PHE A 224 6.08 -1.78 -11.91
C PHE A 224 4.66 -1.96 -11.37
N GLN A 225 4.09 -0.91 -10.79
CA GLN A 225 2.72 -0.98 -10.27
C GLN A 225 1.69 -1.20 -11.38
N THR A 226 1.87 -0.54 -12.52
CA THR A 226 0.96 -0.72 -13.68
C THR A 226 1.11 -2.10 -14.30
N ALA A 227 2.33 -2.63 -14.41
CA ALA A 227 2.58 -4.00 -14.85
C ALA A 227 1.89 -5.02 -13.92
N SER A 228 1.93 -4.79 -12.61
CA SER A 228 1.23 -5.60 -11.62
C SER A 228 -0.30 -5.59 -11.83
N ARG A 229 -0.89 -4.42 -12.05
CA ARG A 229 -2.34 -4.29 -12.32
C ARG A 229 -2.75 -4.97 -13.63
N LEU A 230 -1.90 -4.88 -14.66
CA LEU A 230 -2.12 -5.59 -15.92
C LEU A 230 -2.11 -7.11 -15.71
N ALA A 231 -1.13 -7.62 -14.97
CA ALA A 231 -1.04 -9.05 -14.67
C ALA A 231 -2.28 -9.57 -13.91
N ILE A 232 -2.82 -8.77 -12.97
CA ILE A 232 -4.09 -9.07 -12.28
C ILE A 232 -5.24 -9.14 -13.28
N SER A 233 -5.39 -8.12 -14.12
CA SER A 233 -6.48 -8.06 -15.11
C SER A 233 -6.44 -9.23 -16.11
N LEU A 234 -5.25 -9.67 -16.51
CA LEU A 234 -5.05 -10.85 -17.38
C LEU A 234 -5.40 -12.15 -16.65
N SER A 235 -4.97 -12.27 -15.40
CA SER A 235 -5.29 -13.45 -14.58
C SER A 235 -6.79 -13.64 -14.42
N CYS A 236 -7.53 -12.55 -14.14
CA CYS A 236 -8.98 -12.58 -14.02
C CYS A 236 -9.70 -12.94 -15.34
N GLN A 237 -9.02 -12.84 -16.48
CA GLN A 237 -9.52 -13.30 -17.77
C GLN A 237 -9.10 -14.76 -18.11
N GLY A 238 -8.43 -15.46 -17.20
CA GLY A 238 -7.87 -16.78 -17.47
C GLY A 238 -6.60 -16.78 -18.33
N LYS A 239 -6.05 -15.60 -18.67
CA LYS A 239 -4.80 -15.45 -19.45
C LYS A 239 -3.56 -15.64 -18.57
N SER A 240 -3.48 -16.78 -17.88
CA SER A 240 -2.48 -17.04 -16.84
C SER A 240 -1.05 -17.04 -17.36
N VAL A 241 -0.80 -17.48 -18.60
CA VAL A 241 0.54 -17.49 -19.22
C VAL A 241 1.06 -16.06 -19.40
N ASP A 242 0.22 -15.17 -19.94
CA ASP A 242 0.59 -13.77 -20.16
C ASP A 242 0.80 -13.06 -18.83
N ALA A 243 -0.08 -13.27 -17.86
CA ALA A 243 0.03 -12.72 -16.51
C ALA A 243 1.34 -13.13 -15.83
N THR A 244 1.69 -14.42 -15.88
CA THR A 244 2.93 -14.94 -15.30
C THR A 244 4.17 -14.39 -16.01
N THR A 245 4.11 -14.18 -17.31
CA THR A 245 5.22 -13.60 -18.08
C THR A 245 5.47 -12.15 -17.65
N ILE A 246 4.42 -11.35 -17.48
CA ILE A 246 4.52 -9.96 -16.98
C ILE A 246 5.06 -9.93 -15.56
N ASP A 247 4.53 -10.78 -14.67
CA ASP A 247 5.00 -10.83 -13.28
C ASP A 247 6.47 -11.25 -13.19
N ARG A 248 6.94 -12.20 -14.02
CA ARG A 248 8.35 -12.62 -14.07
C ARG A 248 9.25 -11.46 -14.49
N ASN A 249 8.94 -10.81 -15.59
CA ASN A 249 9.75 -9.69 -16.10
C ASN A 249 9.78 -8.55 -15.06
N THR A 250 8.66 -8.30 -14.39
CA THR A 250 8.56 -7.30 -13.33
C THR A 250 9.41 -7.70 -12.12
N LEU A 251 9.33 -8.96 -11.69
CA LEU A 251 10.10 -9.48 -10.56
C LEU A 251 11.61 -9.39 -10.80
N GLU A 252 12.09 -9.82 -11.97
CA GLU A 252 13.49 -9.74 -12.35
C GLU A 252 14.01 -8.29 -12.33
N ALA A 253 13.21 -7.36 -12.83
CA ALA A 253 13.56 -5.94 -12.81
C ALA A 253 13.54 -5.36 -11.38
N GLN A 254 12.55 -5.71 -10.56
CA GLN A 254 12.45 -5.29 -9.16
C GLN A 254 13.60 -5.84 -8.31
N VAL A 255 13.98 -7.12 -8.46
CA VAL A 255 15.12 -7.70 -7.76
C VAL A 255 16.40 -6.94 -8.08
N ARG A 256 16.61 -6.55 -9.34
CA ARG A 256 17.82 -5.82 -9.77
C ARG A 256 17.85 -4.38 -9.25
N VAL A 257 16.71 -3.68 -9.20
CA VAL A 257 16.64 -2.24 -8.89
C VAL A 257 16.35 -1.98 -7.42
N LEU A 258 15.42 -2.72 -6.84
CA LEU A 258 14.93 -2.52 -5.47
C LEU A 258 15.57 -3.52 -4.48
N GLY A 259 16.09 -4.61 -5.00
CA GLY A 259 16.59 -5.74 -4.21
C GLY A 259 15.51 -6.79 -3.91
N PRO A 260 15.95 -8.00 -3.52
CA PRO A 260 15.04 -9.14 -3.29
C PRO A 260 14.14 -8.97 -2.06
N GLU A 261 14.53 -8.13 -1.10
CA GLU A 261 13.83 -7.92 0.18
C GLU A 261 12.85 -6.73 0.14
N HIS A 262 12.77 -6.00 -0.98
CA HIS A 262 11.88 -4.86 -1.08
C HIS A 262 10.40 -5.31 -1.06
N PRO A 263 9.50 -4.62 -0.32
CA PRO A 263 8.09 -5.01 -0.21
C PRO A 263 7.39 -5.24 -1.55
N ASP A 264 7.66 -4.44 -2.56
CA ASP A 264 7.04 -4.60 -3.88
C ASP A 264 7.60 -5.80 -4.64
N THR A 265 8.90 -6.13 -4.47
CA THR A 265 9.50 -7.35 -5.00
C THR A 265 8.81 -8.58 -4.39
N LEU A 266 8.61 -8.55 -3.07
CA LEU A 266 7.97 -9.63 -2.33
C LEU A 266 6.50 -9.83 -2.72
N LYS A 267 5.75 -8.73 -2.92
CA LYS A 267 4.35 -8.78 -3.41
C LYS A 267 4.27 -9.43 -4.80
N THR A 268 5.18 -9.07 -5.70
CA THR A 268 5.21 -9.65 -7.06
C THR A 268 5.58 -11.12 -7.02
N ALA A 269 6.56 -11.52 -6.19
CA ALA A 269 6.93 -12.92 -6.00
C ALA A 269 5.78 -13.76 -5.42
N ALA A 270 5.08 -13.24 -4.40
CA ALA A 270 3.92 -13.91 -3.80
C ALA A 270 2.79 -14.11 -4.81
N ARG A 271 2.45 -13.08 -5.58
CA ARG A 271 1.43 -13.16 -6.63
C ARG A 271 1.79 -14.16 -7.72
N MET A 272 3.07 -14.19 -8.12
CA MET A 272 3.56 -15.15 -9.11
C MET A 272 3.46 -16.59 -8.58
N ALA A 273 3.81 -16.84 -7.31
CA ALA A 273 3.73 -18.17 -6.72
C ALA A 273 2.29 -18.71 -6.67
N ILE A 274 1.31 -17.86 -6.40
CA ILE A 274 -0.11 -18.22 -6.40
C ILE A 274 -0.58 -18.63 -7.82
N ARG A 275 -0.03 -18.00 -8.87
CA ARG A 275 -0.42 -18.24 -10.27
C ARG A 275 0.34 -19.37 -10.94
N MET A 276 1.54 -19.71 -10.48
CA MET A 276 2.39 -20.73 -11.10
C MET A 276 1.75 -22.12 -11.23
N PRO A 277 1.00 -22.63 -10.25
CA PRO A 277 0.31 -23.91 -10.37
C PRO A 277 -0.67 -23.98 -11.55
N LEU A 278 -1.23 -22.83 -11.95
CA LEU A 278 -2.17 -22.72 -13.07
C LEU A 278 -1.51 -22.77 -14.45
N CYS A 279 -0.18 -22.73 -14.51
CA CYS A 279 0.55 -22.65 -15.77
C CYS A 279 1.32 -23.96 -16.05
N PRO A 280 0.86 -24.83 -16.98
CA PRO A 280 1.49 -26.13 -17.26
C PRO A 280 2.95 -26.04 -17.73
N SER A 281 3.35 -24.88 -18.29
CA SER A 281 4.72 -24.65 -18.79
C SER A 281 5.76 -24.36 -17.71
N ASN A 282 5.35 -24.26 -16.43
CA ASN A 282 6.24 -23.83 -15.34
C ASN A 282 6.72 -24.97 -14.41
N LYS A 283 6.52 -26.23 -14.79
CA LYS A 283 6.82 -27.42 -13.95
C LYS A 283 8.26 -27.56 -13.42
N GLY A 284 9.16 -26.65 -13.69
CA GLY A 284 10.55 -26.71 -13.18
C GLY A 284 11.01 -25.48 -12.40
N LYS A 285 10.17 -24.41 -12.30
CA LYS A 285 10.58 -23.12 -11.74
C LYS A 285 9.96 -22.79 -10.38
N HIS A 286 9.21 -23.73 -9.79
CA HIS A 286 8.58 -23.56 -8.49
C HIS A 286 9.59 -23.30 -7.37
N ALA A 287 10.72 -24.01 -7.38
CA ALA A 287 11.73 -23.93 -6.34
C ALA A 287 12.35 -22.53 -6.22
N GLU A 288 12.54 -21.83 -7.33
CA GLU A 288 13.16 -20.51 -7.35
C GLU A 288 12.23 -19.43 -6.77
N VAL A 289 10.93 -19.50 -7.09
CA VAL A 289 9.91 -18.60 -6.56
C VAL A 289 9.60 -18.93 -5.09
N GLU A 290 9.59 -20.22 -4.75
CA GLU A 290 9.42 -20.70 -3.38
C GLU A 290 10.56 -20.24 -2.47
N ASP A 291 11.80 -20.25 -2.95
CA ASP A 291 12.97 -19.76 -2.22
C ASP A 291 12.92 -18.24 -2.01
N VAL A 292 12.51 -17.47 -3.02
CA VAL A 292 12.31 -16.03 -2.89
C VAL A 292 11.21 -15.73 -1.88
N LEU A 293 10.08 -16.44 -1.94
CA LEU A 293 8.99 -16.30 -0.98
C LEU A 293 9.39 -16.68 0.44
N GLN A 294 10.13 -17.78 0.60
CA GLN A 294 10.58 -18.24 1.92
C GLN A 294 11.51 -17.21 2.57
N ARG A 295 12.50 -16.72 1.82
CA ARG A 295 13.40 -15.65 2.28
C ARG A 295 12.65 -14.36 2.62
N ALA A 296 11.61 -14.06 1.85
CA ALA A 296 10.73 -12.94 2.08
C ALA A 296 9.96 -13.07 3.40
N LEU A 297 9.31 -14.23 3.58
CA LEU A 297 8.51 -14.52 4.76
C LEU A 297 9.35 -14.58 6.05
N ASP A 298 10.60 -14.99 5.96
CA ASP A 298 11.51 -15.06 7.11
C ASP A 298 11.98 -13.69 7.60
N LYS A 299 11.88 -12.65 6.75
CA LYS A 299 12.36 -11.30 7.05
C LYS A 299 11.26 -10.26 7.23
N LEU A 300 10.02 -10.60 6.92
CA LEU A 300 8.89 -9.68 7.09
C LEU A 300 8.50 -9.57 8.56
N ASP A 301 8.47 -8.36 9.07
CA ASP A 301 7.83 -8.05 10.34
C ASP A 301 6.30 -7.96 10.19
N GLY A 302 5.58 -7.98 11.31
CA GLY A 302 4.11 -8.10 11.35
C GLY A 302 3.33 -7.08 10.49
N THR A 303 3.90 -5.91 10.18
CA THR A 303 3.24 -4.86 9.38
C THR A 303 3.31 -5.12 7.87
N ALA A 304 4.42 -5.67 7.40
CA ALA A 304 4.56 -6.09 6.00
C ALA A 304 3.69 -7.32 5.70
N HIS A 305 3.41 -8.14 6.71
CA HIS A 305 2.46 -9.25 6.65
C HIS A 305 1.03 -8.76 6.36
N LEU A 306 0.58 -7.71 7.03
CA LEU A 306 -0.76 -7.16 6.83
C LEU A 306 -0.92 -6.65 5.38
N PHE A 307 0.08 -5.94 4.85
CA PHE A 307 0.07 -5.48 3.46
C PHE A 307 0.06 -6.63 2.44
N LEU A 308 0.80 -7.70 2.72
CA LEU A 308 0.82 -8.87 1.84
C LEU A 308 -0.53 -9.60 1.87
N SER A 309 -1.12 -9.78 3.05
CA SER A 309 -2.41 -10.45 3.23
C SER A 309 -3.56 -9.65 2.62
N VAL A 310 -3.60 -8.32 2.77
CA VAL A 310 -4.61 -7.47 2.13
C VAL A 310 -4.46 -7.49 0.60
N SER A 311 -3.24 -7.43 0.08
CA SER A 311 -3.00 -7.49 -1.37
C SER A 311 -3.40 -8.87 -1.94
N LEU A 312 -3.11 -9.95 -1.24
CA LEU A 312 -3.49 -11.30 -1.65
C LEU A 312 -5.00 -11.55 -1.51
N ALA A 313 -5.64 -11.01 -0.47
CA ALA A 313 -7.09 -11.09 -0.28
C ALA A 313 -7.82 -10.33 -1.40
N THR A 314 -7.34 -9.14 -1.78
CA THR A 314 -7.91 -8.35 -2.88
C THR A 314 -7.80 -9.11 -4.21
N ASP A 315 -6.66 -9.74 -4.48
CA ASP A 315 -6.46 -10.56 -5.69
C ASP A 315 -7.39 -11.80 -5.69
N ALA A 316 -7.57 -12.45 -4.54
CA ALA A 316 -8.46 -13.60 -4.41
C ALA A 316 -9.93 -13.22 -4.57
N ASP A 317 -10.37 -12.09 -4.02
CA ASP A 317 -11.74 -11.58 -4.18
C ASP A 317 -12.03 -11.16 -5.63
N LEU A 318 -11.06 -10.55 -6.31
CA LEU A 318 -11.18 -10.24 -7.74
C LEU A 318 -11.30 -11.52 -8.59
N GLN A 319 -10.59 -12.58 -8.24
CA GLN A 319 -10.67 -13.87 -8.92
C GLN A 319 -12.01 -14.58 -8.69
N LYS A 320 -12.61 -14.48 -7.49
CA LYS A 320 -13.96 -15.04 -7.21
C LYS A 320 -15.03 -14.46 -8.13
N HIS A 321 -14.92 -13.20 -8.49
CA HIS A 321 -15.89 -12.53 -9.38
C HIS A 321 -15.66 -12.87 -10.85
N SER A 322 -14.51 -13.46 -11.21
CA SER A 322 -14.18 -13.81 -12.60
C SER A 322 -14.75 -15.16 -13.07
N GLY A 323 -15.26 -16.00 -12.16
CA GLY A 323 -15.70 -17.36 -12.48
C GLY A 323 -14.56 -18.28 -12.94
N VAL A 324 -13.30 -17.85 -12.83
CA VAL A 324 -12.13 -18.68 -13.06
C VAL A 324 -11.94 -19.59 -11.86
N ASP A 325 -11.81 -20.89 -12.08
CA ASP A 325 -11.53 -21.86 -11.02
C ASP A 325 -10.39 -21.34 -10.14
N LEU A 326 -10.72 -21.06 -8.88
CA LEU A 326 -9.76 -20.67 -7.87
C LEU A 326 -8.63 -21.71 -7.88
N VAL A 327 -7.38 -21.22 -7.88
CA VAL A 327 -6.29 -22.05 -7.41
C VAL A 327 -6.76 -22.66 -6.11
N ARG A 328 -6.92 -23.96 -6.06
CA ARG A 328 -7.09 -24.62 -4.77
C ARG A 328 -5.79 -24.37 -4.04
N PHE A 329 -5.88 -23.58 -2.98
CA PHE A 329 -4.72 -23.31 -2.12
C PHE A 329 -4.07 -24.61 -1.60
N GLU A 330 -4.76 -25.74 -1.74
CA GLU A 330 -4.30 -27.10 -1.53
C GLU A 330 -3.12 -27.50 -2.45
N ASP A 331 -2.95 -26.85 -3.61
CA ASP A 331 -1.87 -27.11 -4.56
C ASP A 331 -0.57 -26.38 -4.21
N LEU A 332 -0.58 -25.47 -3.23
CA LEU A 332 0.64 -24.90 -2.67
C LEU A 332 1.33 -25.90 -1.74
N PRO A 333 2.68 -25.95 -1.70
CA PRO A 333 3.39 -26.76 -0.73
C PRO A 333 2.84 -26.50 0.69
N ALA A 334 2.43 -27.54 1.39
CA ALA A 334 1.71 -27.45 2.66
C ALA A 334 2.42 -26.60 3.72
N ARG A 335 3.77 -26.50 3.64
CA ARG A 335 4.59 -25.63 4.51
C ARG A 335 4.38 -24.15 4.21
N LEU A 336 4.33 -23.80 2.92
CA LEU A 336 4.15 -22.42 2.45
C LEU A 336 2.73 -21.95 2.78
N TRP A 337 1.73 -22.80 2.53
CA TRP A 337 0.33 -22.53 2.86
C TRP A 337 0.11 -22.32 4.35
N LYS A 338 0.60 -23.23 5.21
CA LYS A 338 0.52 -23.06 6.66
C LYS A 338 1.11 -21.73 7.13
N LYS A 339 2.25 -21.34 6.55
CA LYS A 339 2.92 -20.10 6.92
C LYS A 339 2.14 -18.88 6.43
N ILE A 340 1.65 -18.86 5.20
CA ILE A 340 0.77 -17.80 4.67
C ILE A 340 -0.50 -17.67 5.53
N CYS A 341 -1.16 -18.77 5.87
CA CYS A 341 -2.35 -18.76 6.73
C CYS A 341 -2.06 -18.28 8.15
N SER A 342 -0.96 -18.72 8.76
CA SER A 342 -0.58 -18.27 10.11
C SER A 342 -0.27 -16.78 10.15
N LEU A 343 0.25 -16.23 9.05
CA LEU A 343 0.64 -14.83 8.91
C LEU A 343 -0.54 -13.93 8.57
N ALA A 344 -1.49 -14.42 7.78
CA ALA A 344 -2.67 -13.67 7.35
C ALA A 344 -3.81 -13.67 8.39
N ALA A 345 -3.65 -14.35 9.54
CA ALA A 345 -4.74 -14.61 10.49
C ALA A 345 -6.03 -15.15 9.82
N ILE A 346 -5.88 -15.74 8.63
CA ILE A 346 -7.00 -16.32 7.88
C ILE A 346 -7.42 -17.57 8.66
N LYS A 347 -8.57 -17.51 9.35
CA LYS A 347 -9.23 -18.68 9.89
C LYS A 347 -9.66 -19.58 8.73
N VAL A 348 -8.80 -20.53 8.38
CA VAL A 348 -9.22 -21.65 7.55
C VAL A 348 -10.28 -22.39 8.34
N ARG A 349 -11.54 -22.41 7.89
CA ARG A 349 -12.52 -23.37 8.39
C ARG A 349 -12.04 -24.73 7.91
N PRO A 350 -11.79 -25.70 8.80
CA PRO A 350 -11.66 -27.07 8.37
C PRO A 350 -13.04 -27.53 7.90
N ASP A 351 -13.13 -27.94 6.65
CA ASP A 351 -14.24 -28.77 6.18
C ASP A 351 -14.01 -30.22 6.57
#